data_596bd0c13824c6385015377a4a05a688
#
_entry.id   596bd0c13824c6385015377a4a05a688
#
_cell.length_a   1.000
_cell.length_b   1.000
_cell.length_c   1.000
_cell.angle_alpha   90.00
_cell.angle_beta   90.00
_cell.angle_gamma   90.00
#
_symmetry.space_group_name_H-M   'P 1'
#
loop_
_entity.id
_entity.type
_entity.pdbx_description
1 polymer ?
#
loop_
_entity_poly.entity_id
_entity_poly.type
_entity_poly.pdbx_seq_one_letter_code
_entity_poly.pdbx_strand_id
1 'polypeptide(L)'
;PTRRSSDLNNPPAGAFRGFGVTQSAFANECNINKLAELVGISPWEFRYKNAIRPGQVLPNGQIADEGTALVETLEAVKDAFENNKNVGISCAFKNAGLGVGIPDTGRCRIVIKDGKAVIRTSAACIGQGVGTIATQILCETTGIDPKQVSVDNPDTFTTPNSGTTTAS
;
A
#
# COMPACT_ATOMS: atom_id res chain seq x y z
N PRO A 1 -13.61 27.20 7.01
CA PRO A 1 -12.40 27.57 7.74
C PRO A 1 -11.67 26.31 8.17
N THR A 2 -10.47 26.12 7.63
CA THR A 2 -9.57 25.08 8.11
C THR A 2 -9.14 25.43 9.53
N ARG A 3 -9.58 24.66 10.51
CA ARG A 3 -9.09 24.78 11.88
C ARG A 3 -7.59 24.51 11.87
N ARG A 4 -6.83 25.46 12.36
CA ARG A 4 -5.39 25.29 12.52
C ARG A 4 -5.14 24.31 13.66
N SER A 5 -4.16 23.42 13.52
CA SER A 5 -3.77 22.49 14.59
C SER A 5 -3.40 23.22 15.90
N SER A 6 -3.02 24.49 15.81
CA SER A 6 -2.75 25.36 16.97
C SER A 6 -3.98 25.72 17.82
N ASP A 7 -5.20 25.48 17.31
CA ASP A 7 -6.44 25.74 18.04
C ASP A 7 -6.83 24.56 18.96
N LEU A 8 -6.03 23.51 19.01
CA LEU A 8 -6.27 22.30 19.79
C LEU A 8 -5.17 22.12 20.84
N ASN A 9 -5.57 21.75 22.04
CA ASN A 9 -4.64 21.36 23.12
C ASN A 9 -4.11 19.92 22.96
N ASN A 10 -4.48 19.24 21.89
CA ASN A 10 -4.00 17.89 21.57
C ASN A 10 -2.84 17.96 20.57
N PRO A 11 -1.98 16.93 20.52
CA PRO A 11 -0.97 16.81 19.48
C PRO A 11 -1.63 16.94 18.09
N PRO A 12 -1.00 17.66 17.14
CA PRO A 12 -1.55 17.75 15.79
C PRO A 12 -1.60 16.39 15.14
N ALA A 13 -2.73 16.07 14.52
CA ALA A 13 -2.82 14.92 13.64
C ALA A 13 -2.06 15.20 12.33
N GLY A 14 -1.38 14.21 11.81
CA GLY A 14 -0.59 14.33 10.58
C GLY A 14 -0.59 13.05 9.77
N ALA A 15 0.17 13.07 8.69
CA ALA A 15 0.38 11.92 7.84
C ALA A 15 1.11 10.81 8.61
N PHE A 16 0.53 9.63 8.61
CA PHE A 16 1.11 8.42 9.16
C PHE A 16 1.02 7.30 8.12
N ARG A 17 1.67 6.18 8.35
CA ARG A 17 1.67 5.03 7.44
C ARG A 17 0.26 4.70 6.93
N GLY A 18 0.07 4.67 5.59
CA GLY A 18 -1.22 4.57 4.93
C GLY A 18 -1.89 5.91 4.62
N PHE A 19 -1.36 7.03 5.13
CA PHE A 19 -1.79 8.40 4.80
C PHE A 19 -3.30 8.64 4.92
N GLY A 20 -3.93 8.10 5.98
CA GLY A 20 -5.36 8.24 6.24
C GLY A 20 -6.24 7.14 5.64
N VAL A 21 -5.73 6.29 4.76
CA VAL A 21 -6.49 5.16 4.19
C VAL A 21 -6.95 4.19 5.28
N THR A 22 -6.12 3.94 6.28
CA THR A 22 -6.47 3.02 7.39
C THR A 22 -7.68 3.51 8.19
N GLN A 23 -7.75 4.80 8.49
CA GLN A 23 -8.86 5.40 9.22
C GLN A 23 -10.15 5.39 8.39
N SER A 24 -10.06 5.79 7.11
CA SER A 24 -11.22 5.76 6.21
C SER A 24 -11.68 4.34 5.91
N ALA A 25 -10.77 3.39 5.73
CA ALA A 25 -11.12 1.98 5.56
C ALA A 25 -11.87 1.45 6.77
N PHE A 26 -11.38 1.70 7.99
CA PHE A 26 -12.06 1.28 9.20
C PHE A 26 -13.51 1.82 9.26
N ALA A 27 -13.69 3.12 9.05
CA ALA A 27 -15.01 3.74 9.10
C ALA A 27 -15.97 3.17 8.02
N ASN A 28 -15.47 3.05 6.78
CA ASN A 28 -16.27 2.51 5.68
C ASN A 28 -16.65 1.04 5.90
N GLU A 29 -15.71 0.22 6.35
CA GLU A 29 -15.94 -1.20 6.55
C GLU A 29 -16.91 -1.49 7.71
N CYS A 30 -16.89 -0.66 8.78
CA CYS A 30 -17.89 -0.70 9.83
C CYS A 30 -19.28 -0.36 9.29
N ASN A 31 -19.40 0.67 8.45
CA ASN A 31 -20.65 1.05 7.81
C ASN A 31 -21.14 -0.04 6.84
N ILE A 32 -20.25 -0.66 6.07
CA ILE A 32 -20.58 -1.76 5.16
C ILE A 32 -21.16 -2.95 5.94
N ASN A 33 -20.55 -3.31 7.07
CA ASN A 33 -21.10 -4.37 7.92
C ASN A 33 -22.51 -4.03 8.41
N LYS A 34 -22.72 -2.78 8.84
CA LYS A 34 -24.05 -2.34 9.29
C LYS A 34 -25.08 -2.32 8.18
N LEU A 35 -24.68 -1.91 6.99
CA LEU A 35 -25.55 -1.96 5.81
C LEU A 35 -25.92 -3.40 5.42
N ALA A 36 -24.95 -4.32 5.43
CA ALA A 36 -25.21 -5.72 5.16
C ALA A 36 -26.25 -6.32 6.13
N GLU A 37 -26.09 -6.01 7.42
CA GLU A 37 -27.09 -6.39 8.46
C GLU A 37 -28.48 -5.82 8.16
N LEU A 38 -28.57 -4.53 7.82
CA LEU A 38 -29.84 -3.86 7.56
C LEU A 38 -30.57 -4.40 6.33
N VAL A 39 -29.84 -4.82 5.30
CA VAL A 39 -30.43 -5.41 4.08
C VAL A 39 -30.55 -6.93 4.14
N GLY A 40 -30.13 -7.56 5.23
CA GLY A 40 -30.32 -8.99 5.49
C GLY A 40 -29.45 -9.93 4.65
N ILE A 41 -28.26 -9.49 4.24
CA ILE A 41 -27.29 -10.35 3.53
C ILE A 41 -25.98 -10.43 4.30
N SER A 42 -25.14 -11.44 3.96
CA SER A 42 -23.88 -11.60 4.66
C SER A 42 -22.92 -10.43 4.36
N PRO A 43 -22.01 -10.06 5.30
CA PRO A 43 -20.97 -9.09 5.06
C PRO A 43 -20.06 -9.45 3.87
N TRP A 44 -19.85 -10.74 3.61
CA TRP A 44 -19.11 -11.23 2.44
C TRP A 44 -19.90 -10.95 1.15
N GLU A 45 -21.18 -11.33 1.12
CA GLU A 45 -22.05 -11.17 -0.05
C GLU A 45 -22.21 -9.69 -0.43
N PHE A 46 -22.37 -8.81 0.58
CA PHE A 46 -22.46 -7.36 0.35
C PHE A 46 -21.22 -6.83 -0.36
N ARG A 47 -20.02 -7.24 0.08
CA ARG A 47 -18.76 -6.85 -0.55
C ARG A 47 -18.60 -7.42 -1.94
N TYR A 48 -18.92 -8.69 -2.13
CA TYR A 48 -18.84 -9.38 -3.41
C TYR A 48 -19.70 -8.73 -4.50
N LYS A 49 -20.94 -8.37 -4.14
CA LYS A 49 -21.86 -7.67 -5.07
C LYS A 49 -21.36 -6.28 -5.47
N ASN A 50 -20.68 -5.60 -4.57
CA ASN A 50 -20.19 -4.24 -4.76
C ASN A 50 -18.70 -4.16 -5.07
N ALA A 51 -18.00 -5.29 -5.16
CA ALA A 51 -16.58 -5.32 -5.47
C ALA A 51 -16.29 -4.72 -6.85
N ILE A 52 -15.27 -3.89 -6.93
CA ILE A 52 -14.80 -3.34 -8.20
C ILE A 52 -14.24 -4.46 -9.09
N ARG A 53 -14.46 -4.32 -10.39
CA ARG A 53 -14.02 -5.26 -11.42
C ARG A 53 -13.21 -4.53 -12.49
N PRO A 54 -12.37 -5.23 -13.27
CA PRO A 54 -11.67 -4.63 -14.41
C PRO A 54 -12.63 -3.86 -15.33
N GLY A 55 -12.17 -2.71 -15.81
CA GLY A 55 -12.95 -1.81 -16.65
C GLY A 55 -13.89 -0.84 -15.92
N GLN A 56 -14.13 -1.04 -14.63
CA GLN A 56 -14.93 -0.11 -13.83
C GLN A 56 -14.11 1.10 -13.38
N VAL A 57 -14.81 2.20 -13.10
CA VAL A 57 -14.17 3.47 -12.72
C VAL A 57 -14.14 3.63 -11.20
N LEU A 58 -12.96 3.87 -10.65
CA LEU A 58 -12.75 4.23 -9.25
C LEU A 58 -13.26 5.65 -8.95
N PRO A 59 -13.57 5.98 -7.69
CA PRO A 59 -14.06 7.31 -7.31
C PRO A 59 -13.14 8.48 -7.70
N ASN A 60 -11.86 8.22 -7.90
CA ASN A 60 -10.88 9.20 -8.36
C ASN A 60 -10.79 9.32 -9.91
N GLY A 61 -11.66 8.62 -10.65
CA GLY A 61 -11.67 8.61 -12.10
C GLY A 61 -10.71 7.62 -12.78
N GLN A 62 -9.93 6.88 -12.01
CA GLN A 62 -9.04 5.84 -12.54
C GLN A 62 -9.87 4.63 -12.99
N ILE A 63 -9.52 4.06 -14.13
CA ILE A 63 -10.11 2.81 -14.62
C ILE A 63 -9.36 1.65 -13.97
N ALA A 64 -10.10 0.72 -13.39
CA ALA A 64 -9.57 -0.52 -12.87
C ALA A 64 -9.00 -1.37 -14.00
N ASP A 65 -7.72 -1.73 -13.90
CA ASP A 65 -7.02 -2.54 -14.90
C ASP A 65 -7.28 -4.05 -14.71
N GLU A 66 -6.74 -4.85 -15.62
CA GLU A 66 -6.88 -6.32 -15.60
C GLU A 66 -6.22 -6.98 -14.37
N GLY A 67 -5.33 -6.28 -13.66
CA GLY A 67 -4.74 -6.72 -12.41
C GLY A 67 -5.64 -6.52 -11.18
N THR A 68 -6.84 -5.97 -11.36
CA THR A 68 -7.80 -5.73 -10.28
C THR A 68 -8.47 -7.03 -9.85
N ALA A 69 -7.97 -7.66 -8.79
CA ALA A 69 -8.33 -9.00 -8.34
C ALA A 69 -9.15 -9.01 -7.02
N LEU A 70 -9.96 -7.98 -6.74
CA LEU A 70 -10.73 -7.94 -5.50
C LEU A 70 -11.76 -9.07 -5.40
N VAL A 71 -12.40 -9.41 -6.52
CA VAL A 71 -13.39 -10.48 -6.57
C VAL A 71 -12.74 -11.82 -6.24
N GLU A 72 -11.61 -12.13 -6.86
CA GLU A 72 -10.85 -13.36 -6.65
C GLU A 72 -10.35 -13.49 -5.21
N THR A 73 -9.93 -12.36 -4.59
CA THR A 73 -9.53 -12.39 -3.18
C THR A 73 -10.71 -12.64 -2.24
N LEU A 74 -11.89 -12.12 -2.55
CA LEU A 74 -13.11 -12.40 -1.79
C LEU A 74 -13.54 -13.86 -1.95
N GLU A 75 -13.47 -14.43 -3.15
CA GLU A 75 -13.76 -15.84 -3.42
C GLU A 75 -12.80 -16.76 -2.67
N ALA A 76 -11.52 -16.45 -2.65
CA ALA A 76 -10.50 -17.24 -1.96
C ALA A 76 -10.73 -17.36 -0.44
N VAL A 77 -11.38 -16.38 0.19
CA VAL A 77 -11.65 -16.40 1.64
C VAL A 77 -13.09 -16.79 2.00
N LYS A 78 -13.94 -17.04 1.00
CA LYS A 78 -15.36 -17.31 1.19
C LYS A 78 -15.62 -18.46 2.16
N ASP A 79 -15.05 -19.61 1.89
CA ASP A 79 -15.26 -20.82 2.70
C ASP A 79 -14.75 -20.63 4.13
N ALA A 80 -13.62 -19.94 4.30
CA ALA A 80 -13.10 -19.63 5.62
C ALA A 80 -14.01 -18.69 6.40
N PHE A 81 -14.65 -17.73 5.72
CA PHE A 81 -15.60 -16.83 6.33
C PHE A 81 -16.94 -17.50 6.67
N GLU A 82 -17.51 -18.29 5.76
CA GLU A 82 -18.81 -18.92 5.93
C GLU A 82 -18.80 -20.06 6.96
N ASN A 83 -17.70 -20.78 7.09
CA ASN A 83 -17.56 -21.93 7.98
C ASN A 83 -17.06 -21.59 9.38
N ASN A 84 -16.76 -20.33 9.67
CA ASN A 84 -16.29 -19.89 10.99
C ASN A 84 -17.19 -18.80 11.58
N LYS A 85 -17.57 -18.97 12.85
CA LYS A 85 -18.44 -18.02 13.56
C LYS A 85 -17.70 -16.81 14.15
N ASN A 86 -16.39 -16.92 14.36
CA ASN A 86 -15.58 -15.92 15.06
C ASN A 86 -14.60 -15.23 14.11
N VAL A 87 -15.03 -14.94 12.91
CA VAL A 87 -14.22 -14.25 11.89
C VAL A 87 -14.92 -12.97 11.43
N GLY A 88 -14.15 -11.99 11.04
CA GLY A 88 -14.59 -10.78 10.37
C GLY A 88 -14.02 -10.71 8.96
N ILE A 89 -14.67 -9.91 8.12
CA ILE A 89 -14.19 -9.62 6.76
C ILE A 89 -14.15 -8.12 6.54
N SER A 90 -13.09 -7.65 5.91
CA SER A 90 -12.94 -6.26 5.49
C SER A 90 -12.13 -6.18 4.21
N CYS A 91 -12.35 -5.12 3.44
CA CYS A 91 -11.60 -4.80 2.24
C CYS A 91 -11.00 -3.40 2.36
N ALA A 92 -9.84 -3.18 1.76
CA ALA A 92 -9.23 -1.86 1.74
C ALA A 92 -8.57 -1.58 0.40
N PHE A 93 -8.62 -0.33 0.00
CA PHE A 93 -7.87 0.17 -1.15
C PHE A 93 -6.69 1.00 -0.71
N LYS A 94 -5.56 0.77 -1.35
CA LYS A 94 -4.40 1.65 -1.26
C LYS A 94 -3.78 1.75 -2.65
N ASN A 95 -3.57 2.97 -3.11
CA ASN A 95 -2.89 3.18 -4.38
C ASN A 95 -1.46 2.62 -4.33
N ALA A 96 -1.01 2.05 -5.42
CA ALA A 96 0.39 1.83 -5.73
C ALA A 96 0.88 3.06 -6.53
N GLY A 97 1.97 3.68 -6.08
CA GLY A 97 2.41 4.97 -6.62
C GLY A 97 1.49 6.14 -6.19
N LEU A 98 1.72 7.32 -6.74
CA LEU A 98 0.92 8.52 -6.44
C LEU A 98 -0.47 8.49 -7.08
N GLY A 99 -0.68 7.64 -8.09
CA GLY A 99 -1.96 7.48 -8.80
C GLY A 99 -2.26 8.63 -9.78
N VAL A 100 -3.38 8.53 -10.48
CA VAL A 100 -3.92 9.53 -11.43
C VAL A 100 -2.89 10.12 -12.40
N GLY A 101 -1.92 9.31 -12.86
CA GLY A 101 -0.91 9.73 -13.84
C GLY A 101 0.20 10.63 -13.29
N ILE A 102 0.24 10.88 -11.99
CA ILE A 102 1.35 11.60 -11.36
C ILE A 102 2.56 10.67 -11.26
N PRO A 103 3.72 11.04 -11.82
CA PRO A 103 4.89 10.18 -11.76
C PRO A 103 5.40 10.04 -10.32
N ASP A 104 5.64 8.80 -9.90
CA ASP A 104 6.30 8.47 -8.64
C ASP A 104 7.70 7.96 -8.97
N THR A 105 8.65 8.88 -8.96
CA THR A 105 10.01 8.60 -9.43
C THR A 105 10.86 8.01 -8.32
N GLY A 106 11.22 6.73 -8.44
CA GLY A 106 12.25 6.11 -7.63
C GLY A 106 13.63 6.29 -8.24
N ARG A 107 14.63 6.62 -7.42
CA ARG A 107 16.04 6.68 -7.81
C ARG A 107 16.89 5.85 -6.87
N CYS A 108 17.85 5.15 -7.44
CA CYS A 108 18.88 4.48 -6.65
C CYS A 108 20.26 4.69 -7.27
N ARG A 109 21.28 4.53 -6.45
CA ARG A 109 22.68 4.46 -6.87
C ARG A 109 23.24 3.13 -6.42
N ILE A 110 23.87 2.41 -7.32
CA ILE A 110 24.57 1.17 -7.00
C ILE A 110 26.06 1.47 -7.08
N VAL A 111 26.78 1.17 -6.02
CA VAL A 111 28.25 1.31 -5.96
C VAL A 111 28.86 -0.03 -5.60
N ILE A 112 30.03 -0.32 -6.20
CA ILE A 112 30.81 -1.50 -5.81
C ILE A 112 31.78 -1.08 -4.70
N LYS A 113 31.67 -1.73 -3.55
CA LYS A 113 32.53 -1.50 -2.40
C LYS A 113 32.92 -2.84 -1.78
N ASP A 114 34.20 -3.06 -1.63
CA ASP A 114 34.77 -4.29 -1.02
C ASP A 114 34.22 -5.58 -1.68
N GLY A 115 34.08 -5.57 -3.01
CA GLY A 115 33.53 -6.70 -3.78
C GLY A 115 32.03 -6.93 -3.67
N LYS A 116 31.31 -6.02 -3.03
CA LYS A 116 29.84 -6.07 -2.90
C LYS A 116 29.16 -4.94 -3.67
N ALA A 117 27.97 -5.22 -4.18
CA ALA A 117 27.08 -4.19 -4.71
C ALA A 117 26.30 -3.56 -3.56
N VAL A 118 26.49 -2.27 -3.36
CA VAL A 118 25.81 -1.49 -2.31
C VAL A 118 24.73 -0.64 -2.94
N ILE A 119 23.49 -0.88 -2.55
CA ILE A 119 22.31 -0.12 -3.01
C ILE A 119 22.12 1.09 -2.08
N ARG A 120 22.02 2.27 -2.68
CA ARG A 120 21.70 3.53 -2.00
C ARG A 120 20.44 4.12 -2.59
N THR A 121 19.40 4.25 -1.77
CA THR A 121 18.13 4.84 -2.15
C THR A 121 17.61 5.74 -1.03
N SER A 122 16.87 6.77 -1.40
CA SER A 122 16.20 7.66 -0.43
C SER A 122 14.91 7.08 0.13
N ALA A 123 14.44 5.95 -0.38
CA ALA A 123 13.26 5.27 0.15
C ALA A 123 13.57 4.68 1.53
N ALA A 124 12.96 5.25 2.57
CA ALA A 124 13.15 4.78 3.94
C ALA A 124 12.31 3.52 4.20
N CYS A 125 12.90 2.56 4.90
CA CYS A 125 12.16 1.38 5.35
C CYS A 125 11.41 1.69 6.65
N ILE A 126 10.10 1.58 6.63
CA ILE A 126 9.20 1.74 7.79
C ILE A 126 8.52 0.41 8.17
N GLY A 127 9.13 -0.71 7.78
CA GLY A 127 8.62 -2.07 7.98
C GLY A 127 8.05 -2.72 6.72
N GLN A 128 8.01 -2.04 5.57
CA GLN A 128 7.52 -2.58 4.29
C GLN A 128 8.55 -3.40 3.52
N GLY A 129 9.80 -3.48 3.99
CA GLY A 129 10.81 -4.34 3.39
C GLY A 129 11.47 -3.79 2.12
N VAL A 130 11.55 -2.46 1.96
CA VAL A 130 12.12 -1.83 0.75
C VAL A 130 13.53 -2.31 0.42
N GLY A 131 14.37 -2.56 1.42
CA GLY A 131 15.72 -3.10 1.22
C GLY A 131 15.71 -4.50 0.62
N THR A 132 14.81 -5.36 1.08
CA THR A 132 14.62 -6.71 0.53
C THR A 132 14.16 -6.65 -0.93
N ILE A 133 13.17 -5.83 -1.22
CA ILE A 133 12.65 -5.64 -2.59
C ILE A 133 13.75 -5.10 -3.51
N ALA A 134 14.50 -4.09 -3.08
CA ALA A 134 15.61 -3.53 -3.86
C ALA A 134 16.70 -4.57 -4.16
N THR A 135 17.02 -5.42 -3.18
CA THR A 135 17.96 -6.54 -3.36
C THR A 135 17.42 -7.55 -4.37
N GLN A 136 16.15 -7.95 -4.26
CA GLN A 136 15.52 -8.88 -5.20
C GLN A 136 15.54 -8.34 -6.63
N ILE A 137 15.16 -7.09 -6.84
CA ILE A 137 15.17 -6.45 -8.16
C ILE A 137 16.59 -6.42 -8.74
N LEU A 138 17.60 -6.05 -7.94
CA LEU A 138 18.98 -6.04 -8.40
C LEU A 138 19.45 -7.44 -8.80
N CYS A 139 19.21 -8.43 -7.95
CA CYS A 139 19.63 -9.80 -8.22
C CYS A 139 18.93 -10.38 -9.45
N GLU A 140 17.64 -10.18 -9.59
CA GLU A 140 16.84 -10.64 -10.74
C GLU A 140 17.32 -9.99 -12.05
N THR A 141 17.64 -8.69 -12.00
CA THR A 141 18.05 -7.95 -13.19
C THR A 141 19.49 -8.26 -13.63
N THR A 142 20.39 -8.50 -12.68
CA THR A 142 21.84 -8.60 -12.95
C THR A 142 22.41 -10.00 -12.79
N GLY A 143 21.68 -10.92 -12.15
CA GLY A 143 22.17 -12.26 -11.82
C GLY A 143 23.18 -12.31 -10.66
N ILE A 144 23.41 -11.20 -9.94
CA ILE A 144 24.32 -11.17 -8.79
C ILE A 144 23.76 -11.99 -7.62
N ASP A 145 24.66 -12.70 -6.91
CA ASP A 145 24.26 -13.44 -5.70
C ASP A 145 23.79 -12.46 -4.62
N PRO A 146 22.62 -12.68 -3.98
CA PRO A 146 22.13 -11.85 -2.87
C PRO A 146 23.13 -11.66 -1.73
N LYS A 147 24.03 -12.61 -1.51
CA LYS A 147 25.10 -12.51 -0.52
C LYS A 147 26.14 -11.42 -0.85
N GLN A 148 26.20 -11.02 -2.11
CA GLN A 148 27.08 -9.96 -2.59
C GLN A 148 26.38 -8.60 -2.65
N VAL A 149 25.15 -8.51 -2.17
CA VAL A 149 24.37 -7.27 -2.14
C VAL A 149 24.21 -6.77 -0.71
N SER A 150 24.32 -5.46 -0.53
CA SER A 150 23.98 -4.79 0.72
C SER A 150 23.18 -3.51 0.42
N VAL A 151 22.40 -3.07 1.38
CA VAL A 151 21.60 -1.84 1.28
C VAL A 151 22.06 -0.89 2.38
N ASP A 152 22.54 0.28 1.98
CA ASP A 152 22.93 1.33 2.93
C ASP A 152 21.68 2.02 3.49
N ASN A 153 21.78 2.50 4.72
CA ASN A 153 20.78 3.41 5.26
C ASN A 153 20.78 4.72 4.44
N PRO A 154 19.60 5.29 4.16
CA PRO A 154 19.53 6.55 3.43
C PRO A 154 20.20 7.69 4.20
N ASP A 155 20.95 8.50 3.49
CA ASP A 155 21.57 9.73 3.98
C ASP A 155 21.46 10.84 2.92
N THR A 156 21.62 12.09 3.34
CA THR A 156 21.46 13.25 2.45
C THR A 156 22.69 13.54 1.56
N PHE A 157 23.79 12.85 1.77
CA PHE A 157 25.03 13.10 1.04
C PHE A 157 25.26 12.09 -0.09
N THR A 158 24.92 10.84 0.13
CA THR A 158 25.27 9.74 -0.77
C THR A 158 24.07 9.15 -1.50
N THR A 159 22.85 9.31 -0.99
CA THR A 159 21.65 8.80 -1.62
C THR A 159 21.08 9.78 -2.66
N PRO A 160 20.62 9.29 -3.82
CA PRO A 160 19.99 10.16 -4.80
C PRO A 160 18.62 10.66 -4.31
N ASN A 161 18.30 11.89 -4.63
CA ASN A 161 17.01 12.48 -4.29
C ASN A 161 15.91 11.93 -5.22
N SER A 162 14.99 11.18 -4.68
CA SER A 162 13.78 10.68 -5.41
C SER A 162 12.57 11.61 -5.26
N GLY A 163 12.72 12.76 -4.59
CA GLY A 163 11.59 13.62 -4.25
C GLY A 163 10.79 13.07 -3.07
N THR A 164 9.49 13.32 -3.07
CA THR A 164 8.59 12.85 -2.00
C THR A 164 8.22 11.39 -2.22
N THR A 165 8.57 10.51 -1.29
CA THR A 165 8.20 9.08 -1.33
C THR A 165 6.91 8.87 -0.53
N THR A 166 5.76 9.00 -1.17
CA THR A 166 4.46 8.99 -0.49
C THR A 166 3.69 7.67 -0.62
N ALA A 167 4.10 6.81 -1.51
CA ALA A 167 3.36 5.59 -1.85
C ALA A 167 4.16 4.29 -1.64
N SER A 168 5.14 4.34 -0.79
CA SER A 168 5.99 3.17 -0.46
C SER A 168 5.36 2.21 0.54
#